data_30de049be1a6155345ce8f3fdf99296f
#
_entry.id   30de049be1a6155345ce8f3fdf99296f
#
_cell.length_a   1.000
_cell.length_b   1.000
_cell.length_c   1.000
_cell.angle_alpha   90.00
_cell.angle_beta   90.00
_cell.angle_gamma   90.00
#
_symmetry.space_group_name_H-M   'P 1'
#
loop_
_entity.id
_entity.type
_entity.pdbx_description
1 polymer ?
#
loop_
_entity_poly.entity_id
_entity_poly.type
_entity_poly.pdbx_seq_one_letter_code
_entity_poly.pdbx_strand_id
1 'polypeptide(L)'
;MKIAVIGYGGMGSYHASCLKEFAAGGGAGLSLAGVYDIDPARTEAARAHGLFAFSDAEEIWSDRSVGAVLIATPNDIHAEYVKKAAAAGKHIVCEKPIGLSLRQAEEMYAAAERAGVVFAVHQNRRWDDDFLTVKNIIAEGSIGEVYRIESRVMGGNGIPGAWRKERARGGGMMLDWGVHLIDQMLQMVCSPVRSLYCEYSYIYGEEVDDGFRLSVRFENGIEYLVVVATDCFRRLPRWQVYGTEGTATIGDWDLSGGITHAHVRHDDKIAGIRAGNGFTRTMAPRVGDTVEELPLPRAHAEPFAFYKNFAAACAGKAPCVIRKEEVLRVFRLMEAAERSARENIVIKEEI
;
A
#
# COMPACT_ATOMS: atom_id res chain seq x y z
N MET A 1 -18.64 -11.49 -16.46
CA MET A 1 -17.70 -12.51 -15.94
C MET A 1 -17.99 -12.72 -14.46
N LYS A 2 -18.01 -13.97 -13.99
CA LYS A 2 -18.16 -14.27 -12.56
C LYS A 2 -16.78 -14.43 -11.91
N ILE A 3 -16.63 -13.94 -10.66
CA ILE A 3 -15.44 -14.05 -9.83
C ILE A 3 -15.79 -14.78 -8.52
N ALA A 4 -14.98 -15.78 -8.15
CA ALA A 4 -15.11 -16.46 -6.85
C ALA A 4 -14.06 -15.90 -5.87
N VAL A 5 -14.41 -15.80 -4.58
CA VAL A 5 -13.47 -15.38 -3.52
C VAL A 5 -12.98 -16.62 -2.78
N ILE A 6 -11.66 -16.75 -2.68
CA ILE A 6 -10.98 -17.83 -1.97
C ILE A 6 -10.37 -17.26 -0.69
N GLY A 7 -10.81 -17.76 0.46
CA GLY A 7 -10.59 -17.18 1.78
C GLY A 7 -11.74 -16.24 2.18
N TYR A 8 -12.52 -16.59 3.20
CA TYR A 8 -13.63 -15.78 3.72
C TYR A 8 -13.34 -15.30 5.14
N GLY A 9 -12.10 -14.82 5.33
CA GLY A 9 -11.69 -14.06 6.52
C GLY A 9 -12.09 -12.58 6.41
N GLY A 10 -11.42 -11.70 7.16
CA GLY A 10 -11.71 -10.26 7.15
C GLY A 10 -11.64 -9.63 5.75
N MET A 11 -10.55 -9.86 5.01
CA MET A 11 -10.43 -9.31 3.64
C MET A 11 -11.35 -10.00 2.64
N GLY A 12 -11.52 -11.33 2.70
CA GLY A 12 -12.42 -12.02 1.78
C GLY A 12 -13.88 -11.61 1.94
N SER A 13 -14.36 -11.41 3.17
CA SER A 13 -15.72 -10.90 3.43
C SER A 13 -15.88 -9.45 2.95
N TYR A 14 -14.88 -8.60 3.15
CA TYR A 14 -14.84 -7.24 2.61
C TYR A 14 -14.95 -7.25 1.07
N HIS A 15 -14.13 -8.05 0.40
CA HIS A 15 -14.19 -8.18 -1.06
C HIS A 15 -15.53 -8.70 -1.57
N ALA A 16 -16.12 -9.68 -0.89
CA ALA A 16 -17.43 -10.20 -1.27
C ALA A 16 -18.51 -9.12 -1.18
N SER A 17 -18.47 -8.26 -0.14
CA SER A 17 -19.36 -7.09 -0.01
C SER A 17 -19.14 -6.08 -1.13
N CYS A 18 -17.88 -5.69 -1.37
CA CYS A 18 -17.54 -4.77 -2.45
C CYS A 18 -18.00 -5.26 -3.83
N LEU A 19 -17.81 -6.55 -4.12
CA LEU A 19 -18.22 -7.15 -5.40
C LEU A 19 -19.75 -7.16 -5.56
N LYS A 20 -20.51 -7.37 -4.47
CA LYS A 20 -21.98 -7.27 -4.49
C LYS A 20 -22.43 -5.84 -4.79
N GLU A 21 -21.87 -4.86 -4.08
CA GLU A 21 -22.17 -3.44 -4.28
C GLU A 21 -21.78 -2.98 -5.69
N PHE A 22 -20.59 -3.38 -6.14
CA PHE A 22 -20.12 -3.09 -7.50
C PHE A 22 -21.08 -3.64 -8.56
N ALA A 23 -21.51 -4.89 -8.42
CA ALA A 23 -22.45 -5.51 -9.35
C ALA A 23 -23.82 -4.80 -9.35
N ALA A 24 -24.32 -4.39 -8.17
CA ALA A 24 -25.56 -3.64 -8.02
C ALA A 24 -25.50 -2.26 -8.71
N GLY A 25 -24.31 -1.62 -8.71
CA GLY A 25 -24.04 -0.35 -9.39
C GLY A 25 -23.75 -0.47 -10.90
N GLY A 26 -24.05 -1.62 -11.53
CA GLY A 26 -23.79 -1.87 -12.96
C GLY A 26 -22.51 -2.64 -13.28
N GLY A 27 -21.65 -2.87 -12.29
CA GLY A 27 -20.56 -3.87 -12.18
C GLY A 27 -19.57 -4.06 -13.33
N ALA A 28 -19.58 -3.23 -14.37
CA ALA A 28 -18.73 -3.37 -15.56
C ALA A 28 -18.59 -4.82 -16.08
N GLY A 29 -19.64 -5.64 -15.88
CA GLY A 29 -19.67 -7.04 -16.30
C GLY A 29 -18.96 -8.02 -15.33
N LEU A 30 -18.60 -7.60 -14.11
CA LEU A 30 -18.03 -8.45 -13.07
C LEU A 30 -19.07 -8.67 -11.94
N SER A 31 -19.27 -9.91 -11.52
CA SER A 31 -20.20 -10.27 -10.44
C SER A 31 -19.65 -11.41 -9.59
N LEU A 32 -20.00 -11.43 -8.30
CA LEU A 32 -19.61 -12.48 -7.38
C LEU A 32 -20.28 -13.82 -7.77
N ALA A 33 -19.49 -14.88 -7.94
CA ALA A 33 -19.97 -16.25 -8.13
C ALA A 33 -20.31 -16.92 -6.79
N GLY A 34 -19.47 -16.70 -5.80
CA GLY A 34 -19.54 -17.31 -4.48
C GLY A 34 -18.21 -17.21 -3.77
N VAL A 35 -18.11 -17.85 -2.62
CA VAL A 35 -16.92 -17.85 -1.78
C VAL A 35 -16.52 -19.28 -1.40
N TYR A 36 -15.25 -19.47 -1.08
CA TYR A 36 -14.73 -20.70 -0.48
C TYR A 36 -13.81 -20.35 0.69
N ASP A 37 -13.89 -21.11 1.76
CA ASP A 37 -12.92 -21.10 2.86
C ASP A 37 -12.69 -22.54 3.33
N ILE A 38 -11.46 -22.85 3.73
CA ILE A 38 -11.10 -24.14 4.30
C ILE A 38 -11.75 -24.35 5.69
N ASP A 39 -12.08 -23.27 6.39
CA ASP A 39 -12.76 -23.28 7.69
C ASP A 39 -14.28 -23.42 7.47
N PRO A 40 -14.91 -24.54 7.88
CA PRO A 40 -16.35 -24.74 7.71
C PRO A 40 -17.20 -23.65 8.42
N ALA A 41 -16.71 -23.10 9.53
CA ALA A 41 -17.42 -22.04 10.25
C ALA A 41 -17.52 -20.75 9.41
N ARG A 42 -16.49 -20.43 8.66
CA ARG A 42 -16.51 -19.28 7.73
C ARG A 42 -17.39 -19.53 6.52
N THR A 43 -17.39 -20.76 6.01
CA THR A 43 -18.28 -21.16 4.93
C THR A 43 -19.75 -21.04 5.37
N GLU A 44 -20.07 -21.45 6.57
CA GLU A 44 -21.44 -21.28 7.13
C GLU A 44 -21.82 -19.81 7.35
N ALA A 45 -20.88 -19.00 7.87
CA ALA A 45 -21.06 -17.55 7.97
C ALA A 45 -21.35 -16.90 6.61
N ALA A 46 -20.70 -17.34 5.55
CA ALA A 46 -20.97 -16.85 4.19
C ALA A 46 -22.40 -17.20 3.75
N ARG A 47 -22.87 -18.43 4.00
CA ARG A 47 -24.26 -18.83 3.71
C ARG A 47 -25.27 -18.02 4.50
N ALA A 48 -25.01 -17.76 5.79
CA ALA A 48 -25.84 -16.90 6.63
C ALA A 48 -25.94 -15.46 6.10
N HIS A 49 -24.90 -14.96 5.41
CA HIS A 49 -24.89 -13.68 4.71
C HIS A 49 -25.56 -13.75 3.30
N GLY A 50 -26.20 -14.86 2.95
CA GLY A 50 -26.88 -15.04 1.66
C GLY A 50 -25.93 -15.21 0.48
N LEU A 51 -24.70 -15.69 0.71
CA LEU A 51 -23.74 -15.98 -0.35
C LEU A 51 -23.77 -17.47 -0.72
N PHE A 52 -23.53 -17.75 -1.99
CA PHE A 52 -23.19 -19.10 -2.40
C PHE A 52 -21.80 -19.45 -1.86
N ALA A 53 -21.66 -20.61 -1.22
CA ALA A 53 -20.39 -21.08 -0.70
C ALA A 53 -20.05 -22.45 -1.32
N PHE A 54 -18.95 -22.48 -2.05
CA PHE A 54 -18.39 -23.70 -2.61
C PHE A 54 -17.96 -24.67 -1.50
N SER A 55 -18.12 -25.96 -1.71
CA SER A 55 -17.72 -27.00 -0.75
C SER A 55 -16.22 -27.30 -0.83
N ASP A 56 -15.63 -27.14 -2.02
CA ASP A 56 -14.24 -27.38 -2.30
C ASP A 56 -13.71 -26.34 -3.31
N ALA A 57 -12.42 -26.04 -3.24
CA ALA A 57 -11.74 -25.18 -4.19
C ALA A 57 -11.73 -25.81 -5.62
N GLU A 58 -11.73 -27.15 -5.73
CA GLU A 58 -11.78 -27.85 -7.00
C GLU A 58 -13.06 -27.56 -7.80
N GLU A 59 -14.18 -27.28 -7.13
CA GLU A 59 -15.41 -26.83 -7.78
C GLU A 59 -15.19 -25.51 -8.52
N ILE A 60 -14.41 -24.58 -7.94
CA ILE A 60 -14.09 -23.29 -8.56
C ILE A 60 -13.24 -23.47 -9.81
N TRP A 61 -12.23 -24.38 -9.74
CA TRP A 61 -11.34 -24.61 -10.88
C TRP A 61 -12.07 -25.24 -12.05
N SER A 62 -12.98 -26.17 -11.80
CA SER A 62 -13.74 -26.89 -12.81
C SER A 62 -14.96 -26.13 -13.35
N ASP A 63 -15.50 -25.16 -12.61
CA ASP A 63 -16.67 -24.40 -13.05
C ASP A 63 -16.32 -23.41 -14.17
N ARG A 64 -16.77 -23.72 -15.40
CA ARG A 64 -16.56 -22.86 -16.56
C ARG A 64 -17.28 -21.52 -16.50
N SER A 65 -18.28 -21.38 -15.63
CA SER A 65 -18.99 -20.10 -15.44
C SER A 65 -18.18 -19.10 -14.59
N VAL A 66 -17.20 -19.59 -13.80
CA VAL A 66 -16.27 -18.76 -13.03
C VAL A 66 -15.11 -18.39 -13.93
N GLY A 67 -15.00 -17.14 -14.33
CA GLY A 67 -13.92 -16.64 -15.18
C GLY A 67 -12.74 -16.06 -14.42
N ALA A 68 -12.93 -15.72 -13.13
CA ALA A 68 -11.88 -15.14 -12.31
C ALA A 68 -11.95 -15.63 -10.86
N VAL A 69 -10.84 -15.50 -10.14
CA VAL A 69 -10.75 -15.73 -8.70
C VAL A 69 -10.10 -14.54 -8.00
N LEU A 70 -10.53 -14.29 -6.75
CA LEU A 70 -9.90 -13.37 -5.84
C LEU A 70 -9.38 -14.18 -4.64
N ILE A 71 -8.06 -14.13 -4.44
CA ILE A 71 -7.36 -14.88 -3.40
C ILE A 71 -7.10 -13.95 -2.23
N ALA A 72 -7.74 -14.24 -1.07
CA ALA A 72 -7.67 -13.49 0.17
C ALA A 72 -7.35 -14.42 1.36
N THR A 73 -6.48 -15.37 1.14
CA THR A 73 -5.96 -16.34 2.10
C THR A 73 -4.77 -15.76 2.88
N PRO A 74 -4.18 -16.46 3.84
CA PRO A 74 -2.87 -16.08 4.39
C PRO A 74 -1.77 -16.03 3.32
N ASN A 75 -0.77 -15.16 3.54
CA ASN A 75 0.26 -14.81 2.54
C ASN A 75 1.07 -16.02 2.04
N ASP A 76 1.35 -16.97 2.92
CA ASP A 76 2.18 -18.16 2.65
C ASP A 76 1.60 -19.08 1.58
N ILE A 77 0.29 -19.08 1.40
CA ILE A 77 -0.41 -19.95 0.45
C ILE A 77 -0.86 -19.23 -0.84
N HIS A 78 -0.66 -17.92 -0.97
CA HIS A 78 -1.01 -17.16 -2.17
C HIS A 78 -0.41 -17.78 -3.45
N ALA A 79 0.88 -18.10 -3.43
CA ALA A 79 1.59 -18.62 -4.60
C ALA A 79 1.01 -19.96 -5.11
N GLU A 80 0.55 -20.82 -4.20
CA GLU A 80 -0.10 -22.08 -4.57
C GLU A 80 -1.41 -21.82 -5.30
N TYR A 81 -2.29 -21.00 -4.72
CA TYR A 81 -3.60 -20.70 -5.31
C TYR A 81 -3.49 -19.93 -6.63
N VAL A 82 -2.54 -18.99 -6.76
CA VAL A 82 -2.29 -18.29 -8.03
C VAL A 82 -1.88 -19.28 -9.13
N LYS A 83 -0.96 -20.20 -8.82
CA LYS A 83 -0.53 -21.21 -9.79
C LYS A 83 -1.68 -22.17 -10.19
N LYS A 84 -2.53 -22.58 -9.25
CA LYS A 84 -3.72 -23.40 -9.52
C LYS A 84 -4.74 -22.64 -10.38
N ALA A 85 -5.02 -21.38 -10.05
CA ALA A 85 -5.92 -20.54 -10.81
C ALA A 85 -5.43 -20.32 -12.26
N ALA A 86 -4.14 -20.03 -12.43
CA ALA A 86 -3.53 -19.90 -13.75
C ALA A 86 -3.66 -21.19 -14.58
N ALA A 87 -3.36 -22.35 -13.97
CA ALA A 87 -3.49 -23.66 -14.63
C ALA A 87 -4.94 -23.96 -15.04
N ALA A 88 -5.93 -23.48 -14.28
CA ALA A 88 -7.36 -23.58 -14.59
C ALA A 88 -7.86 -22.52 -15.58
N GLY A 89 -6.98 -21.65 -16.11
CA GLY A 89 -7.33 -20.59 -17.06
C GLY A 89 -8.18 -19.46 -16.46
N LYS A 90 -8.13 -19.26 -15.13
CA LYS A 90 -8.88 -18.21 -14.45
C LYS A 90 -8.06 -16.91 -14.38
N HIS A 91 -8.69 -15.77 -14.63
CA HIS A 91 -8.11 -14.49 -14.28
C HIS A 91 -7.98 -14.35 -12.77
N ILE A 92 -6.99 -13.60 -12.27
CA ILE A 92 -6.58 -13.64 -10.88
C ILE A 92 -6.50 -12.25 -10.30
N VAL A 93 -7.15 -12.05 -9.16
CA VAL A 93 -6.83 -11.00 -8.18
C VAL A 93 -6.20 -11.69 -6.98
N CYS A 94 -5.08 -11.16 -6.48
CA CYS A 94 -4.48 -11.64 -5.23
C CYS A 94 -4.30 -10.49 -4.25
N GLU A 95 -4.61 -10.77 -2.98
CA GLU A 95 -4.30 -9.84 -1.90
C GLU A 95 -2.80 -9.64 -1.76
N LYS A 96 -2.47 -8.49 -1.20
CA LYS A 96 -1.08 -8.11 -0.88
C LYS A 96 -0.68 -8.65 0.52
N PRO A 97 0.62 -8.88 0.73
CA PRO A 97 1.67 -9.12 -0.28
C PRO A 97 1.35 -10.37 -1.07
N ILE A 98 1.64 -10.37 -2.37
CA ILE A 98 1.31 -11.54 -3.20
C ILE A 98 2.08 -12.81 -2.83
N GLY A 99 3.20 -12.66 -2.14
CA GLY A 99 4.06 -13.75 -1.69
C GLY A 99 5.04 -13.28 -0.63
N LEU A 100 5.95 -14.16 -0.22
CA LEU A 100 6.92 -13.91 0.84
C LEU A 100 8.29 -13.47 0.32
N SER A 101 8.49 -13.47 -1.01
CA SER A 101 9.75 -13.08 -1.63
C SER A 101 9.56 -12.65 -3.08
N LEU A 102 10.56 -11.91 -3.60
CA LEU A 102 10.65 -11.53 -5.01
C LEU A 102 10.56 -12.76 -5.92
N ARG A 103 11.27 -13.84 -5.60
CA ARG A 103 11.26 -15.09 -6.37
C ARG A 103 9.85 -15.69 -6.48
N GLN A 104 9.10 -15.73 -5.36
CA GLN A 104 7.72 -16.22 -5.41
C GLN A 104 6.84 -15.32 -6.28
N ALA A 105 6.98 -14.00 -6.18
CA ALA A 105 6.24 -13.05 -7.01
C ALA A 105 6.54 -13.27 -8.51
N GLU A 106 7.81 -13.43 -8.88
CA GLU A 106 8.23 -13.72 -10.27
C GLU A 106 7.64 -15.04 -10.78
N GLU A 107 7.67 -16.12 -9.97
CA GLU A 107 7.06 -17.40 -10.31
C GLU A 107 5.55 -17.32 -10.55
N MET A 108 4.84 -16.50 -9.74
CA MET A 108 3.40 -16.29 -9.87
C MET A 108 3.07 -15.56 -11.17
N TYR A 109 3.78 -14.48 -11.47
CA TYR A 109 3.61 -13.75 -12.74
C TYR A 109 3.93 -14.64 -13.93
N ALA A 110 5.03 -15.40 -13.89
CA ALA A 110 5.38 -16.31 -14.95
C ALA A 110 4.32 -17.41 -15.18
N ALA A 111 3.64 -17.89 -14.13
CA ALA A 111 2.54 -18.84 -14.26
C ALA A 111 1.32 -18.20 -14.94
N ALA A 112 0.94 -16.99 -14.55
CA ALA A 112 -0.17 -16.27 -15.16
C ALA A 112 0.09 -15.91 -16.64
N GLU A 113 1.31 -15.46 -16.96
CA GLU A 113 1.73 -15.16 -18.33
C GLU A 113 1.70 -16.39 -19.24
N ARG A 114 2.23 -17.54 -18.78
CA ARG A 114 2.16 -18.80 -19.55
C ARG A 114 0.73 -19.27 -19.81
N ALA A 115 -0.17 -18.99 -18.89
CA ALA A 115 -1.59 -19.35 -19.03
C ALA A 115 -2.39 -18.32 -19.85
N GLY A 116 -1.81 -17.16 -20.16
CA GLY A 116 -2.50 -16.08 -20.87
C GLY A 116 -3.63 -15.44 -20.05
N VAL A 117 -3.55 -15.47 -18.73
CA VAL A 117 -4.56 -14.91 -17.82
C VAL A 117 -4.10 -13.58 -17.23
N VAL A 118 -5.07 -12.71 -16.93
CA VAL A 118 -4.82 -11.46 -16.22
C VAL A 118 -4.51 -11.76 -14.76
N PHE A 119 -3.42 -11.20 -14.25
CA PHE A 119 -3.06 -11.27 -12.83
C PHE A 119 -2.90 -9.87 -12.27
N ALA A 120 -3.78 -9.48 -11.36
CA ALA A 120 -3.80 -8.19 -10.68
C ALA A 120 -3.55 -8.35 -9.18
N VAL A 121 -2.70 -7.51 -8.62
CA VAL A 121 -2.45 -7.42 -7.18
C VAL A 121 -3.35 -6.36 -6.57
N HIS A 122 -3.93 -6.62 -5.40
CA HIS A 122 -4.80 -5.65 -4.73
C HIS A 122 -3.99 -4.59 -3.98
N GLN A 123 -3.23 -3.76 -4.71
CA GLN A 123 -2.56 -2.57 -4.16
C GLN A 123 -3.56 -1.40 -4.04
N ASN A 124 -4.59 -1.62 -3.22
CA ASN A 124 -5.75 -0.73 -3.08
C ASN A 124 -5.41 0.67 -2.56
N ARG A 125 -4.30 0.82 -1.83
CA ARG A 125 -3.90 2.11 -1.25
C ARG A 125 -3.34 3.09 -2.27
N ARG A 126 -3.26 2.71 -3.55
CA ARG A 126 -3.06 3.65 -4.66
C ARG A 126 -4.26 4.59 -4.88
N TRP A 127 -5.39 4.25 -4.30
CA TRP A 127 -6.64 5.03 -4.35
C TRP A 127 -7.02 5.62 -2.99
N ASP A 128 -6.14 5.60 -2.00
CA ASP A 128 -6.37 6.31 -0.74
C ASP A 128 -6.39 7.83 -0.98
N ASP A 129 -7.38 8.52 -0.46
CA ASP A 129 -7.60 9.96 -0.68
C ASP A 129 -6.43 10.80 -0.20
N ASP A 130 -5.77 10.40 0.89
CA ASP A 130 -4.58 11.07 1.42
C ASP A 130 -3.39 10.95 0.44
N PHE A 131 -3.17 9.78 -0.13
CA PHE A 131 -2.14 9.55 -1.14
C PHE A 131 -2.41 10.35 -2.43
N LEU A 132 -3.65 10.35 -2.92
CA LEU A 132 -4.05 11.12 -4.09
C LEU A 132 -3.91 12.63 -3.86
N THR A 133 -4.23 13.09 -2.64
CA THR A 133 -4.05 14.49 -2.23
C THR A 133 -2.58 14.89 -2.24
N VAL A 134 -1.67 14.04 -1.71
CA VAL A 134 -0.22 14.30 -1.80
C VAL A 134 0.24 14.39 -3.26
N LYS A 135 -0.24 13.51 -4.13
CA LYS A 135 0.07 13.57 -5.57
C LYS A 135 -0.39 14.89 -6.21
N ASN A 136 -1.57 15.38 -5.83
CA ASN A 136 -2.06 16.68 -6.32
C ASN A 136 -1.16 17.83 -5.83
N ILE A 137 -0.77 17.87 -4.55
CA ILE A 137 0.14 18.88 -4.00
C ILE A 137 1.44 18.94 -4.80
N ILE A 138 2.02 17.78 -5.12
CA ILE A 138 3.25 17.68 -5.91
C ILE A 138 3.03 18.12 -7.36
N ALA A 139 1.94 17.69 -7.97
CA ALA A 139 1.65 17.98 -9.38
C ALA A 139 1.29 19.46 -9.61
N GLU A 140 0.60 20.09 -8.68
CA GLU A 140 0.23 21.52 -8.74
C GLU A 140 1.40 22.45 -8.40
N GLY A 141 2.49 21.91 -7.80
CA GLY A 141 3.63 22.71 -7.38
C GLY A 141 3.34 23.69 -6.23
N SER A 142 2.31 23.40 -5.41
CA SER A 142 1.83 24.28 -4.35
C SER A 142 2.88 24.59 -3.26
N ILE A 143 3.96 23.82 -3.20
CA ILE A 143 5.07 23.98 -2.25
C ILE A 143 6.44 24.16 -2.93
N GLY A 144 6.46 24.40 -4.26
CA GLY A 144 7.66 24.43 -5.07
C GLY A 144 8.25 23.04 -5.33
N GLU A 145 9.56 22.95 -5.54
CA GLU A 145 10.26 21.67 -5.78
C GLU A 145 10.33 20.84 -4.50
N VAL A 146 9.78 19.63 -4.55
CA VAL A 146 9.79 18.68 -3.43
C VAL A 146 11.17 18.06 -3.28
N TYR A 147 11.74 18.13 -2.08
CA TYR A 147 13.05 17.55 -1.76
C TYR A 147 12.99 16.49 -0.65
N ARG A 148 11.90 16.43 0.14
CA ARG A 148 11.69 15.41 1.17
C ARG A 148 10.22 15.06 1.34
N ILE A 149 9.95 13.77 1.51
CA ILE A 149 8.62 13.25 1.83
C ILE A 149 8.73 12.31 3.04
N GLU A 150 7.82 12.43 3.99
CA GLU A 150 7.71 11.53 5.14
C GLU A 150 6.31 10.94 5.19
N SER A 151 6.23 9.61 5.24
CA SER A 151 4.98 8.82 5.30
C SER A 151 4.98 7.96 6.55
N ARG A 152 3.90 8.00 7.33
CA ARG A 152 3.80 7.27 8.60
C ARG A 152 2.48 6.54 8.73
N VAL A 153 2.54 5.30 9.26
CA VAL A 153 1.38 4.58 9.77
C VAL A 153 1.69 4.12 11.17
N MET A 154 0.95 4.64 12.13
CA MET A 154 1.24 4.46 13.54
C MET A 154 0.01 4.00 14.30
N GLY A 155 0.17 2.99 15.14
CA GLY A 155 -0.81 2.49 16.10
C GLY A 155 -0.15 2.11 17.43
N GLY A 156 -0.94 1.83 18.45
CA GLY A 156 -0.46 1.55 19.82
C GLY A 156 -0.97 0.22 20.40
N ASN A 157 -1.36 -0.75 19.56
CA ASN A 157 -1.98 -2.00 20.03
C ASN A 157 -1.16 -3.27 19.69
N GLY A 158 0.08 -3.10 19.22
CA GLY A 158 0.89 -4.23 18.74
C GLY A 158 0.36 -4.82 17.43
N ILE A 159 0.89 -5.99 17.07
CA ILE A 159 0.47 -6.71 15.84
C ILE A 159 -0.82 -7.48 16.15
N PRO A 160 -1.94 -7.20 15.44
CA PRO A 160 -3.19 -7.92 15.61
C PRO A 160 -3.17 -9.29 14.90
N GLY A 161 -3.75 -10.30 15.55
CA GLY A 161 -3.98 -11.61 14.95
C GLY A 161 -2.77 -12.55 14.97
N ALA A 162 -3.05 -13.86 15.13
CA ALA A 162 -2.03 -14.88 15.41
C ALA A 162 -1.02 -15.04 14.25
N TRP A 163 -1.48 -15.27 13.00
CA TRP A 163 -0.59 -15.56 11.87
C TRP A 163 0.32 -14.38 11.47
N ARG A 164 -0.09 -13.13 11.79
CA ARG A 164 0.73 -11.93 11.52
C ARG A 164 1.96 -11.84 12.41
N LYS A 165 2.05 -12.66 13.44
CA LYS A 165 3.21 -12.80 14.33
C LYS A 165 4.13 -13.94 13.93
N GLU A 166 3.75 -14.74 12.92
CA GLU A 166 4.47 -15.91 12.48
C GLU A 166 5.25 -15.57 11.18
N ARG A 167 6.58 -15.63 11.24
CA ARG A 167 7.46 -15.38 10.08
C ARG A 167 7.16 -16.32 8.92
N ALA A 168 6.94 -17.59 9.20
CA ALA A 168 6.67 -18.62 8.20
C ALA A 168 5.39 -18.33 7.39
N ARG A 169 4.45 -17.58 7.96
CA ARG A 169 3.19 -17.21 7.33
C ARG A 169 3.19 -15.81 6.70
N GLY A 170 4.36 -15.16 6.70
CA GLY A 170 4.50 -13.81 6.16
C GLY A 170 3.98 -12.73 7.10
N GLY A 171 4.20 -12.92 8.41
CA GLY A 171 3.95 -11.88 9.42
C GLY A 171 4.97 -10.76 9.38
N GLY A 172 4.74 -9.74 10.20
CA GLY A 172 5.57 -8.55 10.31
C GLY A 172 5.03 -7.34 9.57
N MET A 173 5.40 -6.17 10.05
CA MET A 173 4.88 -4.90 9.54
C MET A 173 5.49 -4.50 8.19
N MET A 174 6.68 -4.98 7.86
CA MET A 174 7.25 -4.78 6.53
C MET A 174 6.37 -5.43 5.46
N LEU A 175 5.91 -6.65 5.67
CA LEU A 175 5.01 -7.36 4.74
C LEU A 175 3.57 -6.84 4.80
N ASP A 176 3.07 -6.45 5.99
CA ASP A 176 1.67 -5.98 6.12
C ASP A 176 1.48 -4.53 5.66
N TRP A 177 2.30 -3.59 6.15
CA TRP A 177 2.20 -2.16 5.83
C TRP A 177 3.29 -1.66 4.88
N GLY A 178 4.50 -2.20 4.98
CA GLY A 178 5.63 -1.79 4.16
C GLY A 178 5.34 -1.94 2.68
N VAL A 179 4.71 -3.03 2.27
CA VAL A 179 4.31 -3.27 0.88
C VAL A 179 3.45 -2.14 0.30
N HIS A 180 2.56 -1.54 1.09
CA HIS A 180 1.74 -0.42 0.66
C HIS A 180 2.51 0.90 0.59
N LEU A 181 3.27 1.22 1.66
CA LEU A 181 3.95 2.50 1.76
C LEU A 181 5.13 2.61 0.79
N ILE A 182 5.80 1.49 0.52
CA ILE A 182 6.84 1.39 -0.51
C ILE A 182 6.22 1.52 -1.91
N ASP A 183 5.07 0.89 -2.15
CA ASP A 183 4.36 1.05 -3.42
C ASP A 183 3.97 2.52 -3.65
N GLN A 184 3.37 3.18 -2.65
CA GLN A 184 3.03 4.60 -2.71
C GLN A 184 4.27 5.48 -2.95
N MET A 185 5.39 5.21 -2.26
CA MET A 185 6.66 5.92 -2.46
C MET A 185 7.15 5.81 -3.90
N LEU A 186 7.19 4.60 -4.46
CA LEU A 186 7.65 4.35 -5.83
C LEU A 186 6.70 4.88 -6.90
N GLN A 187 5.41 5.10 -6.57
CA GLN A 187 4.45 5.77 -7.44
C GLN A 187 4.60 7.30 -7.44
N MET A 188 5.13 7.88 -6.36
CA MET A 188 5.36 9.33 -6.28
C MET A 188 6.72 9.75 -6.81
N VAL A 189 7.75 8.93 -6.58
CA VAL A 189 9.13 9.26 -6.98
C VAL A 189 9.56 8.34 -8.12
N CYS A 190 9.38 8.81 -9.37
CA CYS A 190 9.75 8.09 -10.58
C CYS A 190 11.26 8.24 -10.89
N SER A 191 12.13 7.93 -9.94
CA SER A 191 13.60 7.99 -10.07
C SER A 191 14.20 6.70 -9.53
N PRO A 192 15.37 6.26 -10.00
CA PRO A 192 16.09 5.14 -9.40
C PRO A 192 16.45 5.42 -7.93
N VAL A 193 16.47 4.37 -7.13
CA VAL A 193 16.95 4.44 -5.75
C VAL A 193 18.47 4.53 -5.75
N ARG A 194 19.02 5.56 -5.12
CA ARG A 194 20.46 5.75 -4.94
C ARG A 194 21.01 4.98 -3.75
N SER A 195 20.26 5.01 -2.64
CA SER A 195 20.63 4.31 -1.41
C SER A 195 19.44 4.19 -0.48
N LEU A 196 19.45 3.18 0.37
CA LEU A 196 18.47 3.03 1.45
C LEU A 196 19.15 2.55 2.74
N TYR A 197 18.52 2.85 3.87
CA TYR A 197 18.82 2.32 5.19
C TYR A 197 17.53 2.01 5.93
N CYS A 198 17.45 0.82 6.52
CA CYS A 198 16.27 0.36 7.23
C CYS A 198 16.63 -0.16 8.62
N GLU A 199 15.77 0.12 9.58
CA GLU A 199 15.82 -0.43 10.94
C GLU A 199 14.46 -1.08 11.24
N TYR A 200 14.49 -2.29 11.78
CA TYR A 200 13.30 -2.98 12.29
C TYR A 200 13.21 -2.84 13.80
N SER A 201 11.98 -2.76 14.32
CA SER A 201 11.71 -2.84 15.75
C SER A 201 11.10 -4.19 16.14
N TYR A 202 11.36 -4.60 17.38
CA TYR A 202 10.90 -5.84 17.98
C TYR A 202 10.50 -5.58 19.46
N ILE A 203 9.70 -4.54 19.67
CA ILE A 203 9.34 -4.02 20.99
C ILE A 203 8.56 -5.05 21.80
N TYR A 204 7.71 -5.82 21.13
CA TYR A 204 6.88 -6.85 21.77
C TYR A 204 7.56 -8.23 21.83
N GLY A 205 8.79 -8.37 21.35
CA GLY A 205 9.56 -9.62 21.41
C GLY A 205 9.02 -10.75 20.53
N GLU A 206 8.26 -10.42 19.50
CA GLU A 206 7.77 -11.39 18.50
C GLU A 206 8.90 -11.80 17.55
N GLU A 207 8.73 -12.90 16.80
CA GLU A 207 9.74 -13.34 15.80
C GLU A 207 9.79 -12.48 14.54
N VAL A 208 8.81 -11.59 14.36
CA VAL A 208 8.67 -10.67 13.23
C VAL A 208 8.77 -9.22 13.68
N ASP A 209 9.06 -8.31 12.77
CA ASP A 209 9.10 -6.88 13.03
C ASP A 209 7.72 -6.35 13.42
N ASP A 210 7.66 -5.59 14.51
CA ASP A 210 6.46 -4.88 14.96
C ASP A 210 6.39 -3.44 14.45
N GLY A 211 7.42 -3.01 13.75
CA GLY A 211 7.54 -1.74 13.08
C GLY A 211 8.88 -1.61 12.36
N PHE A 212 9.01 -0.55 11.57
CA PHE A 212 10.26 -0.24 10.88
C PHE A 212 10.38 1.23 10.56
N ARG A 213 11.63 1.66 10.34
CA ARG A 213 12.00 2.95 9.79
C ARG A 213 12.86 2.75 8.56
N LEU A 214 12.38 3.19 7.39
CA LEU A 214 13.07 3.08 6.11
C LEU A 214 13.35 4.47 5.55
N SER A 215 14.64 4.80 5.38
CA SER A 215 15.11 6.01 4.72
C SER A 215 15.62 5.68 3.33
N VAL A 216 15.11 6.36 2.30
CA VAL A 216 15.48 6.17 0.90
C VAL A 216 15.94 7.49 0.31
N ARG A 217 17.05 7.46 -0.43
CA ARG A 217 17.52 8.57 -1.28
C ARG A 217 17.41 8.16 -2.73
N PHE A 218 16.80 9.04 -3.52
CA PHE A 218 16.66 8.85 -4.96
C PHE A 218 17.75 9.60 -5.73
N GLU A 219 18.01 9.19 -6.99
CA GLU A 219 19.01 9.84 -7.84
C GLU A 219 18.65 11.30 -8.17
N ASN A 220 17.37 11.64 -8.22
CA ASN A 220 16.90 13.02 -8.40
C ASN A 220 17.04 13.90 -7.14
N GLY A 221 17.64 13.39 -6.05
CA GLY A 221 17.89 14.12 -4.82
C GLY A 221 16.77 14.10 -3.79
N ILE A 222 15.59 13.54 -4.09
CA ILE A 222 14.48 13.43 -3.13
C ILE A 222 14.87 12.43 -2.03
N GLU A 223 14.66 12.84 -0.78
CA GLU A 223 14.71 11.98 0.41
C GLU A 223 13.31 11.50 0.77
N TYR A 224 13.17 10.21 1.06
CA TYR A 224 11.88 9.66 1.49
C TYR A 224 12.05 8.85 2.78
N LEU A 225 11.21 9.14 3.77
CA LEU A 225 11.15 8.43 5.04
C LEU A 225 9.81 7.70 5.16
N VAL A 226 9.85 6.39 5.38
CA VAL A 226 8.69 5.57 5.75
C VAL A 226 8.84 5.13 7.20
N VAL A 227 7.80 5.31 8.00
CA VAL A 227 7.76 4.82 9.39
C VAL A 227 6.47 4.06 9.63
N VAL A 228 6.62 2.83 10.10
CA VAL A 228 5.51 2.02 10.62
C VAL A 228 5.82 1.69 12.06
N ALA A 229 4.85 1.89 12.96
CA ALA A 229 4.99 1.59 14.38
C ALA A 229 3.67 1.05 14.95
N THR A 230 3.73 -0.03 15.71
CA THR A 230 2.58 -0.61 16.42
C THR A 230 2.60 -0.33 17.92
N ASP A 231 3.58 0.43 18.38
CA ASP A 231 3.86 0.81 19.77
C ASP A 231 3.75 2.34 20.03
N CYS A 232 3.16 3.07 19.11
CA CYS A 232 3.07 4.54 19.17
C CYS A 232 1.73 4.98 19.77
N PHE A 233 1.75 5.44 21.03
CA PHE A 233 0.54 5.90 21.75
C PHE A 233 0.11 7.33 21.39
N ARG A 234 0.97 8.12 20.71
CA ARG A 234 0.65 9.45 20.22
C ARG A 234 1.17 9.63 18.79
N ARG A 235 0.27 9.53 17.83
CA ARG A 235 0.61 9.57 16.40
C ARG A 235 1.19 10.89 15.95
N LEU A 236 2.19 10.84 15.07
CA LEU A 236 2.67 11.95 14.26
C LEU A 236 1.81 12.08 12.98
N PRO A 237 1.91 13.20 12.25
CA PRO A 237 1.20 13.33 10.97
C PRO A 237 1.45 12.16 10.02
N ARG A 238 0.39 11.75 9.33
CA ARG A 238 0.41 10.67 8.33
C ARG A 238 1.36 11.00 7.18
N TRP A 239 1.32 12.27 6.72
CA TRP A 239 2.21 12.78 5.68
C TRP A 239 2.81 14.11 6.08
N GLN A 240 4.10 14.28 5.72
CA GLN A 240 4.75 15.56 5.72
C GLN A 240 5.59 15.69 4.45
N VAL A 241 5.30 16.71 3.64
CA VAL A 241 5.93 16.93 2.34
C VAL A 241 6.61 18.28 2.36
N TYR A 242 7.91 18.28 2.10
CA TYR A 242 8.75 19.47 2.16
C TYR A 242 9.12 19.90 0.74
N GLY A 243 8.82 21.13 0.41
CA GLY A 243 9.20 21.77 -0.84
C GLY A 243 10.01 23.04 -0.60
N THR A 244 10.54 23.60 -1.68
CA THR A 244 11.40 24.78 -1.64
C THR A 244 10.65 26.07 -1.29
N GLU A 245 9.30 26.05 -1.41
CA GLU A 245 8.43 27.22 -1.21
C GLU A 245 7.31 26.93 -0.21
N GLY A 246 7.33 25.78 0.47
CA GLY A 246 6.32 25.46 1.47
C GLY A 246 6.44 24.07 2.03
N THR A 247 5.52 23.77 2.94
CA THR A 247 5.40 22.45 3.56
C THR A 247 3.93 22.07 3.65
N ALA A 248 3.61 20.85 3.24
CA ALA A 248 2.27 20.28 3.38
C ALA A 248 2.25 19.25 4.51
N THR A 249 1.20 19.25 5.30
CA THR A 249 0.97 18.29 6.38
C THR A 249 -0.43 17.70 6.24
N ILE A 250 -0.53 16.35 6.26
CA ILE A 250 -1.79 15.63 6.39
C ILE A 250 -1.74 14.86 7.70
N GLY A 251 -2.64 15.15 8.62
CA GLY A 251 -2.65 14.61 9.98
C GLY A 251 -3.00 13.13 10.04
N ASP A 252 -4.09 12.74 9.38
CA ASP A 252 -4.57 11.36 9.33
C ASP A 252 -5.39 11.13 8.03
N TRP A 253 -6.02 9.97 7.88
CA TRP A 253 -6.88 9.63 6.72
C TRP A 253 -8.13 10.52 6.56
N ASP A 254 -8.49 11.32 7.58
CA ASP A 254 -9.55 12.32 7.51
C ASP A 254 -9.17 13.59 6.73
N LEU A 255 -7.93 13.64 6.21
CA LEU A 255 -7.36 14.80 5.52
C LEU A 255 -7.34 16.07 6.38
N SER A 256 -7.15 15.91 7.70
CA SER A 256 -6.82 17.05 8.57
C SER A 256 -5.43 17.58 8.25
N GLY A 257 -5.23 18.91 8.30
CA GLY A 257 -3.96 19.56 7.98
C GLY A 257 -4.11 20.67 6.94
N GLY A 258 -3.00 21.02 6.30
CA GLY A 258 -2.94 22.13 5.35
C GLY A 258 -1.57 22.28 4.72
N ILE A 259 -1.41 23.36 3.98
CA ILE A 259 -0.16 23.76 3.34
C ILE A 259 0.23 25.13 3.91
N THR A 260 1.45 25.22 4.43
CA THR A 260 2.07 26.52 4.73
C THR A 260 2.96 26.88 3.55
N HIS A 261 2.56 27.86 2.76
CA HIS A 261 3.30 28.38 1.61
C HIS A 261 4.12 29.60 2.02
N ALA A 262 5.35 29.73 1.53
CA ALA A 262 6.25 30.82 1.81
C ALA A 262 6.38 31.73 0.58
N HIS A 263 5.96 32.99 0.69
CA HIS A 263 6.04 33.98 -0.39
C HIS A 263 7.46 34.36 -0.80
N VAL A 264 8.42 34.16 0.11
CA VAL A 264 9.84 34.42 -0.11
C VAL A 264 10.67 33.25 0.38
N ARG A 265 11.66 32.82 -0.41
CA ARG A 265 12.50 31.67 -0.06
C ARG A 265 13.39 31.96 1.17
N HIS A 266 13.92 33.15 1.27
CA HIS A 266 14.73 33.62 2.40
C HIS A 266 14.18 34.94 2.93
N ASP A 267 14.14 35.05 4.25
CA ASP A 267 13.82 36.29 4.93
C ASP A 267 15.00 36.69 5.84
N ASP A 268 15.75 37.72 5.41
CA ASP A 268 16.92 38.21 6.15
C ASP A 268 16.54 39.14 7.33
N LYS A 269 15.26 39.51 7.47
CA LYS A 269 14.75 40.40 8.50
C LYS A 269 14.20 39.69 9.74
N ILE A 270 14.50 38.38 9.89
CA ILE A 270 13.98 37.60 11.01
C ILE A 270 14.46 38.16 12.33
N ALA A 271 13.50 38.51 13.20
CA ALA A 271 13.78 38.89 14.59
C ALA A 271 14.15 37.62 15.38
N GLY A 272 15.14 37.76 16.27
CA GLY A 272 15.46 36.67 17.18
C GLY A 272 14.37 36.43 18.20
N ILE A 273 14.19 35.19 18.59
CA ILE A 273 13.20 34.75 19.58
C ILE A 273 13.87 34.10 20.79
N ARG A 274 13.19 34.11 21.92
CA ARG A 274 13.57 33.29 23.08
C ARG A 274 13.16 31.85 22.83
N ALA A 275 14.12 30.92 22.92
CA ALA A 275 13.90 29.49 22.77
C ALA A 275 14.44 28.76 24.02
N GLY A 276 13.54 28.29 24.87
CA GLY A 276 13.89 27.73 26.18
C GLY A 276 14.57 28.81 27.07
N ASN A 277 15.76 28.49 27.60
CA ASN A 277 16.59 29.42 28.37
C ASN A 277 17.54 30.28 27.53
N GLY A 278 17.51 30.10 26.20
CA GLY A 278 18.41 30.76 25.27
C GLY A 278 17.69 31.67 24.29
N PHE A 279 18.46 32.17 23.32
CA PHE A 279 18.01 33.06 22.26
C PHE A 279 18.44 32.46 20.92
N THR A 280 17.55 32.44 19.93
CA THR A 280 17.86 31.99 18.58
C THR A 280 17.27 32.94 17.54
N ARG A 281 17.94 33.03 16.40
CA ARG A 281 17.50 33.74 15.21
C ARG A 281 17.25 32.78 14.06
N THR A 282 18.10 31.78 13.93
CA THR A 282 18.05 30.80 12.83
C THR A 282 16.85 29.87 12.90
N MET A 283 16.31 29.60 14.09
CA MET A 283 15.16 28.71 14.33
C MET A 283 13.87 29.48 14.64
N ALA A 284 13.84 30.79 14.39
CA ALA A 284 12.60 31.55 14.52
C ALA A 284 11.61 31.12 13.45
N PRO A 285 10.33 30.87 13.80
CA PRO A 285 9.30 30.55 12.80
C PRO A 285 9.05 31.76 11.91
N ARG A 286 8.63 31.54 10.69
CA ARG A 286 8.12 32.60 9.83
C ARG A 286 6.79 33.09 10.38
N VAL A 287 6.56 34.39 10.29
CA VAL A 287 5.35 35.02 10.81
C VAL A 287 4.84 36.11 9.85
N GLY A 288 3.56 36.47 10.00
CA GLY A 288 2.95 37.55 9.26
C GLY A 288 2.77 37.28 7.78
N ASP A 289 3.04 38.27 6.96
CA ASP A 289 2.86 38.30 5.52
C ASP A 289 3.92 37.49 4.71
N THR A 290 4.83 36.81 5.40
CA THR A 290 5.87 36.00 4.75
C THR A 290 5.41 34.58 4.46
N VAL A 291 4.28 34.16 5.01
CA VAL A 291 3.67 32.84 4.82
C VAL A 291 2.16 32.95 4.64
N GLU A 292 1.59 31.98 3.94
CA GLU A 292 0.16 31.83 3.74
C GLU A 292 -0.25 30.39 4.04
N GLU A 293 -1.37 30.24 4.74
CA GLU A 293 -1.98 28.92 4.99
C GLU A 293 -3.00 28.63 3.90
N LEU A 294 -2.76 27.53 3.15
CA LEU A 294 -3.61 27.07 2.07
C LEU A 294 -4.31 25.76 2.45
N PRO A 295 -5.55 25.54 1.99
CA PRO A 295 -6.22 24.26 2.17
C PRO A 295 -5.54 23.17 1.34
N LEU A 296 -5.70 21.91 1.76
CA LEU A 296 -5.27 20.77 0.96
C LEU A 296 -6.11 20.66 -0.32
N PRO A 297 -5.49 20.39 -1.50
CA PRO A 297 -6.20 20.11 -2.75
C PRO A 297 -6.76 18.68 -2.71
N ARG A 298 -7.84 18.48 -1.94
CA ARG A 298 -8.43 17.17 -1.65
C ARG A 298 -8.76 16.42 -2.93
N ALA A 299 -8.34 15.18 -3.00
CA ALA A 299 -8.67 14.25 -4.05
C ALA A 299 -9.53 13.10 -3.49
N HIS A 300 -10.40 12.58 -4.32
CA HIS A 300 -11.22 11.42 -3.99
C HIS A 300 -11.10 10.38 -5.09
N ALA A 301 -10.90 9.14 -4.68
CA ALA A 301 -10.86 8.04 -5.62
C ALA A 301 -12.25 7.76 -6.21
N GLU A 302 -12.26 7.33 -7.46
CA GLU A 302 -13.47 6.78 -8.04
C GLU A 302 -13.86 5.48 -7.33
N PRO A 303 -15.12 5.32 -6.88
CA PRO A 303 -15.55 4.09 -6.23
C PRO A 303 -15.28 2.86 -7.10
N PHE A 304 -14.76 1.82 -6.47
CA PHE A 304 -14.43 0.54 -7.13
C PHE A 304 -13.44 0.63 -8.29
N ALA A 305 -12.58 1.66 -8.34
CA ALA A 305 -11.60 1.88 -9.41
C ALA A 305 -10.76 0.63 -9.71
N PHE A 306 -10.32 -0.10 -8.69
CA PHE A 306 -9.59 -1.36 -8.84
C PHE A 306 -10.40 -2.41 -9.61
N TYR A 307 -11.65 -2.67 -9.20
CA TYR A 307 -12.49 -3.68 -9.87
C TYR A 307 -12.88 -3.29 -11.29
N LYS A 308 -13.12 -1.99 -11.53
CA LYS A 308 -13.36 -1.45 -12.88
C LYS A 308 -12.18 -1.72 -13.80
N ASN A 309 -10.95 -1.42 -13.31
CA ASN A 309 -9.75 -1.69 -14.09
C ASN A 309 -9.52 -3.19 -14.33
N PHE A 310 -9.68 -4.02 -13.29
CA PHE A 310 -9.55 -5.47 -13.45
C PHE A 310 -10.56 -6.04 -14.47
N ALA A 311 -11.83 -5.64 -14.38
CA ALA A 311 -12.85 -6.08 -15.34
C ALA A 311 -12.52 -5.62 -16.78
N ALA A 312 -12.03 -4.40 -16.95
CA ALA A 312 -11.61 -3.88 -18.25
C ALA A 312 -10.40 -4.63 -18.81
N ALA A 313 -9.42 -4.97 -17.95
CA ALA A 313 -8.25 -5.73 -18.34
C ALA A 313 -8.62 -7.15 -18.77
N CYS A 314 -9.48 -7.85 -18.03
CA CYS A 314 -9.99 -9.17 -18.41
C CYS A 314 -10.79 -9.15 -19.73
N ALA A 315 -11.43 -8.04 -20.05
CA ALA A 315 -12.13 -7.85 -21.32
C ALA A 315 -11.22 -7.38 -22.47
N GLY A 316 -9.92 -7.22 -22.24
CA GLY A 316 -8.95 -6.71 -23.23
C GLY A 316 -9.16 -5.22 -23.60
N LYS A 317 -9.88 -4.46 -22.78
CA LYS A 317 -10.23 -3.04 -23.04
C LYS A 317 -9.20 -2.05 -22.46
N ALA A 318 -8.43 -2.48 -21.47
CA ALA A 318 -7.38 -1.67 -20.85
C ALA A 318 -6.29 -2.56 -20.25
N PRO A 319 -5.05 -2.08 -20.05
CA PRO A 319 -4.05 -2.80 -19.27
C PRO A 319 -4.40 -2.76 -17.77
N CYS A 320 -3.81 -3.68 -17.00
CA CYS A 320 -3.80 -3.55 -15.55
C CYS A 320 -3.05 -2.27 -15.13
N VAL A 321 -3.68 -1.45 -14.29
CA VAL A 321 -3.05 -0.24 -13.74
C VAL A 321 -1.88 -0.58 -12.82
N ILE A 322 -1.99 -1.71 -12.10
CA ILE A 322 -0.91 -2.22 -11.26
C ILE A 322 -0.07 -3.18 -12.11
N ARG A 323 1.09 -2.70 -12.55
CA ARG A 323 1.95 -3.43 -13.48
C ARG A 323 2.88 -4.38 -12.74
N LYS A 324 3.23 -5.49 -13.38
CA LYS A 324 4.19 -6.49 -12.88
C LYS A 324 5.50 -5.86 -12.41
N GLU A 325 6.08 -5.00 -13.25
CA GLU A 325 7.38 -4.36 -12.99
C GLU A 325 7.35 -3.52 -11.71
N GLU A 326 6.23 -2.84 -11.45
CA GLU A 326 6.04 -2.03 -10.25
C GLU A 326 5.95 -2.92 -9.01
N VAL A 327 5.19 -4.00 -9.06
CA VAL A 327 5.08 -4.96 -7.95
C VAL A 327 6.42 -5.62 -7.65
N LEU A 328 7.16 -6.05 -8.68
CA LEU A 328 8.49 -6.64 -8.50
C LEU A 328 9.49 -5.63 -7.95
N ARG A 329 9.40 -4.35 -8.35
CA ARG A 329 10.22 -3.26 -7.80
C ARG A 329 9.97 -3.06 -6.31
N VAL A 330 8.71 -3.13 -5.87
CA VAL A 330 8.35 -3.10 -4.44
C VAL A 330 9.05 -4.23 -3.68
N PHE A 331 8.99 -5.47 -4.19
CA PHE A 331 9.64 -6.62 -3.55
C PHE A 331 11.16 -6.48 -3.50
N ARG A 332 11.81 -6.01 -4.57
CA ARG A 332 13.27 -5.75 -4.56
C ARG A 332 13.64 -4.76 -3.45
N LEU A 333 12.88 -3.69 -3.31
CA LEU A 333 13.14 -2.70 -2.27
C LEU A 333 12.87 -3.25 -0.87
N MET A 334 11.83 -4.08 -0.68
CA MET A 334 11.55 -4.74 0.59
C MET A 334 12.69 -5.69 0.99
N GLU A 335 13.19 -6.53 0.06
CA GLU A 335 14.32 -7.43 0.34
C GLU A 335 15.62 -6.66 0.63
N ALA A 336 15.86 -5.55 -0.07
CA ALA A 336 16.99 -4.66 0.22
C ALA A 336 16.86 -3.99 1.60
N ALA A 337 15.64 -3.59 1.99
CA ALA A 337 15.34 -3.04 3.32
C ALA A 337 15.55 -4.09 4.42
N GLU A 338 15.10 -5.33 4.21
CA GLU A 338 15.33 -6.43 5.15
C GLU A 338 16.84 -6.72 5.32
N ARG A 339 17.59 -6.75 4.20
CA ARG A 339 19.04 -6.92 4.24
C ARG A 339 19.71 -5.78 5.00
N SER A 340 19.30 -4.53 4.74
CA SER A 340 19.79 -3.35 5.47
C SER A 340 19.57 -3.47 6.97
N ALA A 341 18.36 -3.85 7.39
CA ALA A 341 18.01 -4.00 8.80
C ALA A 341 18.77 -5.14 9.47
N ARG A 342 18.90 -6.30 8.80
CA ARG A 342 19.60 -7.46 9.34
C ARG A 342 21.11 -7.24 9.49
N GLU A 343 21.75 -6.57 8.51
CA GLU A 343 23.18 -6.38 8.44
C GLU A 343 23.63 -5.03 9.00
N ASN A 344 22.69 -4.14 9.32
CA ASN A 344 22.91 -2.78 9.80
C ASN A 344 23.81 -1.98 8.85
N ILE A 345 23.53 -2.02 7.55
CA ILE A 345 24.30 -1.35 6.50
C ILE A 345 23.42 -0.50 5.59
N VAL A 346 24.03 0.50 4.97
CA VAL A 346 23.43 1.24 3.87
C VAL A 346 23.53 0.42 2.59
N ILE A 347 22.40 0.14 1.95
CA ILE A 347 22.37 -0.52 0.65
C ILE A 347 22.50 0.54 -0.46
N LYS A 348 23.38 0.26 -1.43
CA LYS A 348 23.61 1.08 -2.62
C LYS A 348 23.58 0.17 -3.84
N GLU A 349 22.39 -0.09 -4.31
CA GLU A 349 22.15 -0.87 -5.53
C GLU A 349 21.00 -0.25 -6.30
N GLU A 350 20.98 -0.48 -7.60
CA GLU A 350 19.90 0.04 -8.47
C GLU A 350 18.60 -0.75 -8.24
N ILE A 351 17.55 -0.04 -7.82
CA ILE A 351 16.21 -0.57 -7.58
C ILE A 351 15.18 0.26 -8.33
#